data_795bfd16b17f922ad51a2d674d31eb5e
#
_entry.id   795bfd16b17f922ad51a2d674d31eb5e
#
_cell.length_a   1.000
_cell.length_b   1.000
_cell.length_c   1.000
_cell.angle_alpha   90.00
_cell.angle_beta   90.00
_cell.angle_gamma   90.00
#
_symmetry.space_group_name_H-M   'P 1'
#
loop_
_entity.id
_entity.type
_entity.pdbx_description
1 polymer ?
#
loop_
_entity_poly.entity_id
_entity_poly.type
_entity_poly.pdbx_seq_one_letter_code
_entity_poly.pdbx_strand_id
1 'polypeptide(L)'
;IKHGDLEAARQMLGGKLRPFLEGGKDELDNLSYSLKIIINSVYGLTSAKFDNPFRDIRNVDNIVAKRGALFMIDLKHFVQEQGFTVAHIKTDSIKIPNATPEIIQAVMEFGKKYGYEFEHEDTYKRMCLVNDAVYVAYSTAKEKWTATGAQFQHPVVFKTMFCGEPVTLDDYKEQRSVTKGVIWLGDSPEMDNSWWHVGRTASLVPVIQGGKNAYRVTTDDGFKAHSVAGTKGWLWK
;
A
#
# COMPACT_ATOMS: atom_id res chain seq x y z
N ILE A 1 -12.92 11.13 -12.39
CA ILE A 1 -13.31 9.70 -12.45
C ILE A 1 -13.60 9.18 -11.05
N LYS A 2 -12.64 9.24 -10.12
CA LYS A 2 -12.78 8.73 -8.73
C LYS A 2 -14.01 9.33 -8.01
N HIS A 3 -14.30 10.60 -8.24
CA HIS A 3 -15.40 11.33 -7.59
C HIS A 3 -16.66 11.45 -8.46
N GLY A 4 -16.75 10.69 -9.56
CA GLY A 4 -17.92 10.64 -10.40
C GLY A 4 -18.11 11.80 -11.38
N ASP A 5 -17.19 12.76 -11.43
CA ASP A 5 -17.25 13.85 -12.42
C ASP A 5 -16.75 13.36 -13.79
N LEU A 6 -17.61 12.58 -14.46
CA LEU A 6 -17.33 12.01 -15.77
C LEU A 6 -17.35 13.05 -16.88
N GLU A 7 -18.13 14.11 -16.73
CA GLU A 7 -18.21 15.14 -17.76
C GLU A 7 -16.92 15.97 -17.83
N ALA A 8 -16.39 16.38 -16.68
CA ALA A 8 -15.08 17.03 -16.63
C ALA A 8 -13.97 16.10 -17.14
N ALA A 9 -14.02 14.81 -16.81
CA ALA A 9 -13.07 13.81 -17.32
C ALA A 9 -13.18 13.67 -18.85
N ARG A 10 -14.39 13.66 -19.41
CA ARG A 10 -14.61 13.62 -20.86
C ARG A 10 -14.05 14.85 -21.58
N GLN A 11 -14.24 16.04 -21.00
CA GLN A 11 -13.70 17.29 -21.55
C GLN A 11 -12.18 17.31 -21.53
N MET A 12 -11.57 16.87 -20.43
CA MET A 12 -10.10 16.87 -20.28
C MET A 12 -9.40 15.77 -21.09
N LEU A 13 -9.97 14.58 -21.09
CA LEU A 13 -9.35 13.38 -21.63
C LEU A 13 -9.89 12.97 -23.00
N GLY A 14 -10.75 13.74 -23.62
CA GLY A 14 -11.47 13.45 -24.84
C GLY A 14 -10.72 12.69 -25.94
N GLY A 15 -11.35 12.34 -27.01
CA GLY A 15 -10.74 11.63 -28.13
C GLY A 15 -10.43 10.16 -27.83
N LYS A 16 -9.15 9.77 -27.79
CA LYS A 16 -8.72 8.36 -27.67
C LYS A 16 -9.16 7.66 -26.37
N LEU A 17 -9.39 8.42 -25.30
CA LEU A 17 -9.80 7.85 -24.01
C LEU A 17 -11.32 7.79 -23.84
N ARG A 18 -12.07 8.39 -24.76
CA ARG A 18 -13.54 8.41 -24.72
C ARG A 18 -14.18 7.02 -24.58
N PRO A 19 -13.77 5.99 -25.34
CA PRO A 19 -14.35 4.66 -25.18
C PRO A 19 -14.26 4.09 -23.75
N PHE A 20 -13.14 4.37 -23.05
CA PHE A 20 -12.96 3.94 -21.66
C PHE A 20 -13.82 4.73 -20.66
N LEU A 21 -14.11 6.00 -20.97
CA LEU A 21 -14.97 6.83 -20.14
C LEU A 21 -16.47 6.51 -20.30
N GLU A 22 -16.85 5.93 -21.42
CA GLU A 22 -18.20 5.49 -21.74
C GLU A 22 -18.44 4.01 -21.39
N GLY A 23 -17.38 3.31 -20.95
CA GLY A 23 -17.42 1.92 -20.53
C GLY A 23 -18.09 1.69 -19.18
N GLY A 24 -18.21 0.44 -18.80
CA GLY A 24 -18.75 0.03 -17.50
C GLY A 24 -17.82 0.38 -16.33
N LYS A 25 -18.25 0.06 -15.11
CA LYS A 25 -17.51 0.37 -13.87
C LYS A 25 -16.07 -0.16 -13.90
N ASP A 26 -15.89 -1.39 -14.36
CA ASP A 26 -14.57 -2.04 -14.39
C ASP A 26 -13.60 -1.33 -15.36
N GLU A 27 -14.10 -0.82 -16.49
CA GLU A 27 -13.29 -0.06 -17.44
C GLU A 27 -12.89 1.30 -16.89
N LEU A 28 -13.80 1.97 -16.18
CA LEU A 28 -13.50 3.23 -15.47
C LEU A 28 -12.49 3.03 -14.34
N ASP A 29 -12.61 1.96 -13.58
CA ASP A 29 -11.67 1.61 -12.51
C ASP A 29 -10.28 1.29 -13.10
N ASN A 30 -10.21 0.56 -14.20
CA ASN A 30 -8.98 0.26 -14.92
C ASN A 30 -8.33 1.53 -15.49
N LEU A 31 -9.11 2.43 -16.07
CA LEU A 31 -8.61 3.72 -16.56
C LEU A 31 -8.06 4.56 -15.41
N SER A 32 -8.81 4.68 -14.32
CA SER A 32 -8.39 5.42 -13.13
C SER A 32 -7.08 4.87 -12.55
N TYR A 33 -6.95 3.55 -12.46
CA TYR A 33 -5.73 2.89 -12.03
C TYR A 33 -4.56 3.16 -12.98
N SER A 34 -4.78 3.08 -14.29
CA SER A 34 -3.75 3.34 -15.30
C SER A 34 -3.24 4.77 -15.23
N LEU A 35 -4.14 5.75 -15.08
CA LEU A 35 -3.78 7.16 -14.91
C LEU A 35 -2.98 7.37 -13.62
N LYS A 36 -3.33 6.70 -12.53
CA LYS A 36 -2.56 6.73 -11.27
C LYS A 36 -1.14 6.20 -11.46
N ILE A 37 -0.97 5.11 -12.20
CA ILE A 37 0.36 4.56 -12.52
C ILE A 37 1.18 5.55 -13.34
N ILE A 38 0.58 6.20 -14.34
CA ILE A 38 1.25 7.21 -15.18
C ILE A 38 1.73 8.38 -14.31
N ILE A 39 0.86 8.93 -13.46
CA ILE A 39 1.20 10.05 -12.57
C ILE A 39 2.35 9.68 -11.63
N ASN A 40 2.29 8.49 -11.03
CA ASN A 40 3.36 7.99 -10.16
C ASN A 40 4.67 7.79 -10.93
N SER A 41 4.61 7.34 -12.19
CA SER A 41 5.77 7.17 -13.06
C SER A 41 6.41 8.53 -13.41
N VAL A 42 5.60 9.55 -13.69
CA VAL A 42 6.08 10.93 -13.91
C VAL A 42 6.82 11.44 -12.67
N TYR A 43 6.24 11.27 -11.47
CA TYR A 43 6.92 11.62 -10.23
C TYR A 43 8.23 10.85 -10.07
N GLY A 44 8.21 9.53 -10.30
CA GLY A 44 9.39 8.68 -10.21
C GLY A 44 10.51 9.08 -11.16
N LEU A 45 10.19 9.42 -12.41
CA LEU A 45 11.16 9.85 -13.42
C LEU A 45 11.74 11.24 -13.11
N THR A 46 10.88 12.19 -12.73
CA THR A 46 11.32 13.56 -12.42
C THR A 46 12.18 13.62 -11.15
N SER A 47 11.95 12.73 -10.17
CA SER A 47 12.70 12.64 -8.91
C SER A 47 13.88 11.66 -8.95
N ALA A 48 14.08 10.96 -10.06
CA ALA A 48 15.10 9.92 -10.17
C ALA A 48 16.52 10.48 -9.99
N LYS A 49 17.37 9.69 -9.32
CA LYS A 49 18.80 10.01 -9.16
C LYS A 49 19.63 9.64 -10.38
N PHE A 50 19.13 8.70 -11.20
CA PHE A 50 19.76 8.33 -12.47
C PHE A 50 19.40 9.34 -13.56
N ASP A 51 20.26 9.47 -14.55
CA ASP A 51 20.07 10.38 -15.67
C ASP A 51 18.94 9.91 -16.59
N ASN A 52 18.01 10.80 -16.89
CA ASN A 52 16.89 10.58 -17.81
C ASN A 52 16.34 11.92 -18.30
N PRO A 53 15.67 11.96 -19.50
CA PRO A 53 15.18 13.20 -20.11
C PRO A 53 14.15 13.99 -19.30
N PHE A 54 13.47 13.34 -18.35
CA PHE A 54 12.41 13.95 -17.54
C PHE A 54 12.88 14.42 -16.16
N ARG A 55 14.15 14.22 -15.86
CA ARG A 55 14.71 14.58 -14.55
C ARG A 55 14.58 16.08 -14.29
N ASP A 56 14.00 16.43 -13.15
CA ASP A 56 13.89 17.80 -12.68
C ASP A 56 14.69 17.98 -11.39
N ILE A 57 15.67 18.88 -11.38
CA ILE A 57 16.56 19.11 -10.23
C ILE A 57 15.78 19.47 -8.96
N ARG A 58 14.68 20.20 -9.09
CA ARG A 58 13.83 20.58 -7.95
C ARG A 58 13.16 19.37 -7.32
N ASN A 59 12.76 18.41 -8.15
CA ASN A 59 12.11 17.19 -7.70
C ASN A 59 13.12 16.15 -7.19
N VAL A 60 14.32 16.12 -7.74
CA VAL A 60 15.46 15.36 -7.18
C VAL A 60 15.78 15.86 -5.78
N ASP A 61 15.66 17.15 -5.53
CA ASP A 61 15.80 17.80 -4.22
C ASP A 61 14.57 17.61 -3.32
N ASN A 62 13.62 16.83 -3.78
CA ASN A 62 12.43 16.43 -3.03
C ASN A 62 11.47 17.58 -2.69
N ILE A 63 11.35 18.57 -3.57
CA ILE A 63 10.51 19.75 -3.35
C ILE A 63 9.04 19.39 -3.07
N VAL A 64 8.52 18.37 -3.78
CA VAL A 64 7.13 17.93 -3.62
C VAL A 64 6.89 17.39 -2.20
N ALA A 65 7.78 16.51 -1.72
CA ALA A 65 7.66 15.94 -0.38
C ALA A 65 7.88 17.00 0.71
N LYS A 66 8.85 17.91 0.52
CA LYS A 66 9.11 19.03 1.44
C LYS A 66 7.89 19.95 1.53
N ARG A 67 7.29 20.30 0.40
CA ARG A 67 6.08 21.14 0.37
C ARG A 67 4.89 20.45 1.06
N GLY A 68 4.70 19.16 0.79
CA GLY A 68 3.65 18.37 1.45
C GLY A 68 3.87 18.31 2.97
N ALA A 69 5.09 18.08 3.42
CA ALA A 69 5.42 18.04 4.84
C ALA A 69 5.18 19.40 5.54
N LEU A 70 5.58 20.50 4.93
CA LEU A 70 5.31 21.86 5.46
C LEU A 70 3.80 22.11 5.55
N PHE A 71 3.06 21.79 4.49
CA PHE A 71 1.60 21.93 4.51
C PHE A 71 0.96 21.11 5.66
N MET A 72 1.41 19.86 5.88
CA MET A 72 0.88 19.02 6.96
C MET A 72 1.25 19.54 8.35
N ILE A 73 2.37 20.24 8.50
CA ILE A 73 2.76 20.93 9.74
C ILE A 73 1.80 22.11 10.00
N ASP A 74 1.56 22.94 8.96
CA ASP A 74 0.64 24.07 9.08
C ASP A 74 -0.78 23.60 9.38
N LEU A 75 -1.24 22.55 8.71
CA LEU A 75 -2.54 21.92 8.98
C LEU A 75 -2.63 21.41 10.43
N LYS A 76 -1.55 20.79 10.95
CA LYS A 76 -1.49 20.36 12.35
C LYS A 76 -1.69 21.55 13.30
N HIS A 77 -0.97 22.62 13.09
CA HIS A 77 -1.09 23.84 13.93
C HIS A 77 -2.50 24.41 13.83
N PHE A 78 -3.05 24.52 12.63
CA PHE A 78 -4.43 24.96 12.43
C PHE A 78 -5.43 24.13 13.24
N VAL A 79 -5.35 22.79 13.18
CA VAL A 79 -6.23 21.89 13.96
C VAL A 79 -6.05 22.08 15.47
N GLN A 80 -4.81 22.28 15.92
CA GLN A 80 -4.52 22.52 17.34
C GLN A 80 -5.04 23.86 17.81
N GLU A 81 -4.98 24.92 17.00
CA GLU A 81 -5.56 26.24 17.28
C GLU A 81 -7.09 26.19 17.40
N GLN A 82 -7.74 25.25 16.72
CA GLN A 82 -9.18 24.97 16.90
C GLN A 82 -9.49 24.16 18.18
N GLY A 83 -8.48 23.86 19.00
CA GLY A 83 -8.66 23.14 20.26
C GLY A 83 -8.64 21.62 20.17
N PHE A 84 -8.29 21.06 19.00
CA PHE A 84 -8.24 19.62 18.81
C PHE A 84 -6.82 19.06 18.92
N THR A 85 -6.73 17.81 19.34
CA THR A 85 -5.47 17.05 19.36
C THR A 85 -5.25 16.37 17.99
N VAL A 86 -4.02 16.39 17.51
CA VAL A 86 -3.61 15.58 16.35
C VAL A 86 -2.86 14.36 16.87
N ALA A 87 -3.44 13.19 16.71
CA ALA A 87 -2.85 11.94 17.17
C ALA A 87 -1.79 11.38 16.22
N HIS A 88 -1.97 11.58 14.90
CA HIS A 88 -1.06 11.04 13.92
C HIS A 88 -1.15 11.79 12.59
N ILE A 89 0.01 11.99 11.98
CA ILE A 89 0.15 12.47 10.60
C ILE A 89 1.03 11.47 9.84
N LYS A 90 0.62 11.09 8.66
CA LYS A 90 1.42 10.26 7.77
C LYS A 90 1.26 10.74 6.34
N THR A 91 2.35 11.24 5.77
CA THR A 91 2.45 11.75 4.39
C THR A 91 1.37 12.78 4.05
N ASP A 92 0.16 12.36 3.76
CA ASP A 92 -0.99 13.12 3.27
C ASP A 92 -2.28 12.89 4.09
N SER A 93 -2.16 12.21 5.22
CA SER A 93 -3.29 11.93 6.10
C SER A 93 -3.09 12.45 7.51
N ILE A 94 -4.17 12.92 8.15
CA ILE A 94 -4.21 13.40 9.53
C ILE A 94 -5.26 12.60 10.32
N LYS A 95 -4.97 12.27 11.57
CA LYS A 95 -5.88 11.58 12.49
C LYS A 95 -6.17 12.48 13.68
N ILE A 96 -7.43 12.84 13.85
CA ILE A 96 -7.91 13.77 14.86
C ILE A 96 -8.84 13.03 15.82
N PRO A 97 -8.43 12.77 17.07
CA PRO A 97 -9.31 12.17 18.07
C PRO A 97 -10.52 13.05 18.35
N ASN A 98 -11.67 12.43 18.50
CA ASN A 98 -12.95 13.10 18.80
C ASN A 98 -13.29 14.23 17.80
N ALA A 99 -12.91 14.04 16.52
CA ALA A 99 -13.21 15.01 15.49
C ALA A 99 -14.72 15.21 15.33
N THR A 100 -15.13 16.48 15.33
CA THR A 100 -16.52 16.85 15.03
C THR A 100 -16.71 17.10 13.52
N PRO A 101 -17.94 17.10 12.99
CA PRO A 101 -18.17 17.44 11.58
C PRO A 101 -17.59 18.80 11.20
N GLU A 102 -17.59 19.77 12.12
CA GLU A 102 -17.10 21.12 11.90
C GLU A 102 -15.58 21.14 11.68
N ILE A 103 -14.80 20.42 12.51
CA ILE A 103 -13.35 20.35 12.30
C ILE A 103 -12.99 19.57 11.04
N ILE A 104 -13.76 18.53 10.69
CA ILE A 104 -13.57 17.78 9.44
C ILE A 104 -13.76 18.73 8.25
N GLN A 105 -14.84 19.51 8.26
CA GLN A 105 -15.11 20.49 7.22
C GLN A 105 -14.02 21.58 7.17
N ALA A 106 -13.59 22.09 8.32
CA ALA A 106 -12.53 23.09 8.41
C ALA A 106 -11.18 22.58 7.83
N VAL A 107 -10.83 21.31 8.06
CA VAL A 107 -9.66 20.67 7.45
C VAL A 107 -9.77 20.62 5.94
N MET A 108 -10.95 20.27 5.42
CA MET A 108 -11.21 20.24 3.97
C MET A 108 -11.07 21.64 3.33
N GLU A 109 -11.61 22.66 3.99
CA GLU A 109 -11.54 24.04 3.54
C GLU A 109 -10.11 24.59 3.61
N PHE A 110 -9.38 24.27 4.68
CA PHE A 110 -7.97 24.60 4.80
C PHE A 110 -7.15 23.99 3.65
N GLY A 111 -7.39 22.71 3.32
CA GLY A 111 -6.76 22.05 2.20
C GLY A 111 -7.01 22.79 0.89
N LYS A 112 -8.27 23.09 0.57
CA LYS A 112 -8.68 23.80 -0.65
C LYS A 112 -8.00 25.16 -0.82
N LYS A 113 -7.80 25.90 0.26
CA LYS A 113 -7.09 27.19 0.24
C LYS A 113 -5.68 27.08 -0.33
N TYR A 114 -5.02 25.93 -0.15
CA TYR A 114 -3.67 25.65 -0.63
C TYR A 114 -3.63 24.75 -1.90
N GLY A 115 -4.79 24.46 -2.48
CA GLY A 115 -4.92 23.64 -3.68
C GLY A 115 -4.87 22.13 -3.41
N TYR A 116 -5.14 21.69 -2.18
CA TYR A 116 -5.26 20.28 -1.82
C TYR A 116 -6.73 19.92 -1.57
N GLU A 117 -7.13 18.73 -2.01
CA GLU A 117 -8.43 18.17 -1.72
C GLU A 117 -8.31 17.08 -0.66
N PHE A 118 -8.91 17.33 0.52
CA PHE A 118 -9.04 16.35 1.58
C PHE A 118 -10.41 15.70 1.51
N GLU A 119 -10.44 14.40 1.75
CA GLU A 119 -11.67 13.64 1.95
C GLU A 119 -11.67 12.97 3.34
N HIS A 120 -12.83 12.88 3.96
CA HIS A 120 -13.00 12.12 5.18
C HIS A 120 -13.07 10.62 4.81
N GLU A 121 -11.94 9.92 4.94
CA GLU A 121 -11.78 8.56 4.48
C GLU A 121 -12.45 7.54 5.40
N ASP A 122 -12.33 7.72 6.70
CA ASP A 122 -12.87 6.78 7.69
C ASP A 122 -12.99 7.39 9.08
N THR A 123 -13.87 6.81 9.90
CA THR A 123 -13.97 7.08 11.34
C THR A 123 -13.64 5.81 12.12
N TYR A 124 -12.67 5.91 13.03
CA TYR A 124 -12.24 4.78 13.84
C TYR A 124 -12.87 4.84 15.23
N LYS A 125 -13.58 3.77 15.62
CA LYS A 125 -14.10 3.61 16.99
C LYS A 125 -12.98 3.39 18.00
N ARG A 126 -11.89 2.70 17.56
CA ARG A 126 -10.68 2.42 18.34
C ARG A 126 -9.48 2.49 17.43
N MET A 127 -8.38 3.04 17.93
CA MET A 127 -7.12 3.08 17.20
C MET A 127 -5.97 2.89 18.21
N CYS A 128 -5.02 2.04 17.85
CA CYS A 128 -3.75 1.87 18.55
C CYS A 128 -2.63 2.29 17.58
N LEU A 129 -1.94 3.36 17.92
CA LEU A 129 -0.74 3.78 17.20
C LEU A 129 0.47 3.05 17.80
N VAL A 130 1.11 2.21 17.01
CA VAL A 130 2.27 1.41 17.45
C VAL A 130 3.57 2.19 17.23
N ASN A 131 3.67 2.87 16.09
CA ASN A 131 4.75 3.81 15.75
C ASN A 131 4.29 4.72 14.60
N ASP A 132 5.16 5.60 14.11
CA ASP A 132 4.86 6.59 13.07
C ASP A 132 4.31 6.00 11.76
N ALA A 133 4.57 4.72 11.49
CA ALA A 133 4.15 4.05 10.26
C ALA A 133 3.10 2.96 10.48
N VAL A 134 2.92 2.50 11.72
CA VAL A 134 2.14 1.30 12.04
C VAL A 134 1.05 1.62 13.04
N TYR A 135 -0.17 1.33 12.68
CA TYR A 135 -1.34 1.40 13.55
C TYR A 135 -2.32 0.27 13.27
N VAL A 136 -3.17 -0.01 14.26
CA VAL A 136 -4.31 -0.91 14.15
C VAL A 136 -5.54 -0.12 14.56
N ALA A 137 -6.61 -0.21 13.79
CA ALA A 137 -7.82 0.55 14.01
C ALA A 137 -9.09 -0.25 13.67
N TYR A 138 -10.17 0.03 14.38
CA TYR A 138 -11.49 -0.50 14.07
C TYR A 138 -12.31 0.55 13.33
N SER A 139 -12.56 0.30 12.06
CA SER A 139 -13.38 1.16 11.19
C SER A 139 -14.84 1.09 11.58
N THR A 140 -15.47 2.23 11.80
CA THR A 140 -16.91 2.29 12.11
C THR A 140 -17.76 2.00 10.87
N ALA A 141 -17.35 2.53 9.71
CA ALA A 141 -18.12 2.37 8.47
C ALA A 141 -18.03 0.94 7.90
N LYS A 142 -16.88 0.29 8.06
CA LYS A 142 -16.63 -1.07 7.55
C LYS A 142 -16.93 -2.16 8.58
N GLU A 143 -17.16 -1.76 9.84
CA GLU A 143 -17.37 -2.65 10.99
C GLU A 143 -16.29 -3.72 11.13
N LYS A 144 -15.04 -3.38 10.80
CA LYS A 144 -13.91 -4.31 10.83
C LYS A 144 -12.62 -3.66 11.28
N TRP A 145 -11.72 -4.51 11.75
CA TRP A 145 -10.35 -4.11 12.05
C TRP A 145 -9.53 -3.93 10.78
N THR A 146 -8.64 -2.96 10.81
CA THR A 146 -7.64 -2.70 9.78
C THR A 146 -6.29 -2.52 10.45
N ALA A 147 -5.22 -2.92 9.77
CA ALA A 147 -3.86 -2.74 10.25
C ALA A 147 -2.96 -2.18 9.15
N THR A 148 -1.97 -1.39 9.55
CA THR A 148 -0.85 -0.99 8.69
C THR A 148 0.44 -1.59 9.24
N GLY A 149 1.42 -1.83 8.35
CA GLY A 149 2.67 -2.48 8.70
C GLY A 149 2.62 -4.00 8.51
N ALA A 150 3.62 -4.55 7.79
CA ALA A 150 3.62 -5.94 7.32
C ALA A 150 3.41 -6.97 8.45
N GLN A 151 3.99 -6.72 9.62
CA GLN A 151 3.88 -7.62 10.77
C GLN A 151 2.46 -7.72 11.34
N PHE A 152 1.69 -6.62 11.33
CA PHE A 152 0.31 -6.61 11.84
C PHE A 152 -0.72 -6.90 10.75
N GLN A 153 -0.34 -6.76 9.49
CA GLN A 153 -1.16 -7.18 8.35
C GLN A 153 -1.08 -8.68 8.10
N HIS A 154 -0.13 -9.37 8.72
CA HIS A 154 -0.05 -10.83 8.60
C HIS A 154 -1.31 -11.45 9.18
N PRO A 155 -2.09 -12.24 8.42
CA PRO A 155 -3.42 -12.67 8.82
C PRO A 155 -3.46 -13.39 10.17
N VAL A 156 -2.49 -14.25 10.47
CA VAL A 156 -2.40 -14.94 11.77
C VAL A 156 -2.29 -13.95 12.91
N VAL A 157 -1.36 -13.00 12.82
CA VAL A 157 -1.15 -11.99 13.86
C VAL A 157 -2.40 -11.13 14.02
N PHE A 158 -2.95 -10.67 12.90
CA PHE A 158 -4.11 -9.82 12.89
C PHE A 158 -5.35 -10.49 13.50
N LYS A 159 -5.65 -11.73 13.10
CA LYS A 159 -6.78 -12.50 13.61
C LYS A 159 -6.61 -12.85 15.09
N THR A 160 -5.43 -13.30 15.48
CA THR A 160 -5.17 -13.70 16.87
C THR A 160 -5.18 -12.52 17.85
N MET A 161 -4.58 -11.38 17.45
CA MET A 161 -4.41 -10.26 18.38
C MET A 161 -5.58 -9.28 18.39
N PHE A 162 -6.30 -9.14 17.28
CA PHE A 162 -7.24 -8.03 17.13
C PHE A 162 -8.67 -8.44 16.77
N CYS A 163 -8.86 -9.36 15.81
CA CYS A 163 -10.20 -9.72 15.36
C CYS A 163 -10.86 -10.81 16.18
N GLY A 164 -10.08 -11.74 16.74
CA GLY A 164 -10.62 -12.96 17.37
C GLY A 164 -11.26 -13.94 16.38
N GLU A 165 -11.00 -13.77 15.07
CA GLU A 165 -11.48 -14.69 14.05
C GLU A 165 -10.70 -15.99 14.05
N PRO A 166 -11.31 -17.13 13.67
CA PRO A 166 -10.61 -18.40 13.52
C PRO A 166 -9.47 -18.30 12.53
N VAL A 167 -8.31 -18.80 12.92
CA VAL A 167 -7.12 -18.88 12.05
C VAL A 167 -7.21 -20.14 11.20
N THR A 168 -7.04 -19.99 9.90
CA THR A 168 -7.04 -21.06 8.92
C THR A 168 -5.62 -21.33 8.40
N LEU A 169 -5.42 -22.44 7.69
CA LEU A 169 -4.12 -22.72 7.08
C LEU A 169 -3.69 -21.63 6.08
N ASP A 170 -4.64 -21.03 5.41
CA ASP A 170 -4.39 -19.94 4.46
C ASP A 170 -3.82 -18.69 5.10
N ASP A 171 -4.13 -18.44 6.36
CA ASP A 171 -3.64 -17.28 7.11
C ASP A 171 -2.13 -17.32 7.41
N TYR A 172 -1.53 -18.50 7.37
CA TYR A 172 -0.09 -18.68 7.56
C TYR A 172 0.75 -18.42 6.32
N LYS A 173 0.12 -18.09 5.19
CA LYS A 173 0.84 -17.84 3.95
C LYS A 173 1.64 -16.53 4.00
N GLU A 174 2.92 -16.62 3.69
CA GLU A 174 3.78 -15.48 3.42
C GLU A 174 4.09 -15.41 1.93
N GLN A 175 3.90 -14.25 1.33
CA GLN A 175 4.29 -14.03 -0.06
C GLN A 175 5.77 -13.64 -0.15
N ARG A 176 6.47 -14.30 -1.06
CA ARG A 176 7.84 -13.96 -1.45
C ARG A 176 7.88 -13.61 -2.92
N SER A 177 8.44 -12.45 -3.24
CA SER A 177 8.60 -11.99 -4.61
C SER A 177 10.06 -11.72 -4.92
N VAL A 178 10.44 -12.01 -6.15
CA VAL A 178 11.75 -11.69 -6.68
C VAL A 178 11.64 -10.63 -7.78
N THR A 179 12.52 -9.64 -7.74
CA THR A 179 12.54 -8.56 -8.74
C THR A 179 13.20 -8.99 -10.04
N LYS A 180 14.17 -9.88 -9.96
CA LYS A 180 14.87 -10.47 -11.10
C LYS A 180 14.84 -11.98 -10.99
N GLY A 181 14.59 -12.67 -12.10
CA GLY A 181 14.56 -14.13 -12.16
C GLY A 181 13.20 -14.73 -11.84
N VAL A 182 13.21 -16.00 -11.51
CA VAL A 182 12.04 -16.87 -11.34
C VAL A 182 12.23 -17.74 -10.11
N ILE A 183 11.17 -17.93 -9.34
CA ILE A 183 11.12 -18.82 -8.18
C ILE A 183 10.74 -20.22 -8.65
N TRP A 184 11.49 -21.20 -8.19
CA TRP A 184 11.25 -22.63 -8.34
C TRP A 184 11.05 -23.24 -6.97
N LEU A 185 10.08 -24.10 -6.80
CA LEU A 185 9.78 -24.77 -5.55
C LEU A 185 10.06 -26.27 -5.69
N GLY A 186 10.71 -26.85 -4.66
CA GLY A 186 10.92 -28.28 -4.55
C GLY A 186 10.05 -28.89 -3.47
N ASP A 187 9.55 -30.10 -3.68
CA ASP A 187 8.68 -30.81 -2.75
C ASP A 187 9.40 -31.23 -1.47
N SER A 188 10.68 -31.51 -1.54
CA SER A 188 11.52 -31.86 -0.40
C SER A 188 12.99 -31.67 -0.75
N PRO A 189 13.84 -31.29 0.22
CA PRO A 189 15.31 -31.32 0.04
C PRO A 189 15.88 -32.71 -0.19
N GLU A 190 15.10 -33.74 0.13
CA GLU A 190 15.51 -35.14 0.08
C GLU A 190 14.98 -35.88 -1.17
N MET A 191 14.04 -35.27 -1.88
CA MET A 191 13.49 -35.84 -3.11
C MET A 191 14.10 -35.25 -4.36
N ASP A 192 14.52 -36.13 -5.18
CA ASP A 192 15.13 -36.01 -6.48
C ASP A 192 14.56 -34.88 -7.35
N ASN A 193 15.32 -33.84 -7.54
CA ASN A 193 15.35 -32.87 -8.65
C ASN A 193 14.06 -32.36 -9.32
N SER A 194 12.87 -32.63 -8.83
CA SER A 194 11.64 -32.06 -9.37
C SER A 194 11.35 -30.66 -8.81
N TRP A 195 11.82 -29.67 -9.53
CA TRP A 195 11.56 -28.27 -9.18
C TRP A 195 10.42 -27.72 -10.02
N TRP A 196 9.43 -27.14 -9.36
CA TRP A 196 8.28 -26.54 -10.03
C TRP A 196 8.49 -25.07 -10.31
N HIS A 197 8.27 -24.68 -11.52
CA HIS A 197 8.27 -23.28 -11.92
C HIS A 197 7.03 -22.59 -11.36
N VAL A 198 7.21 -21.54 -10.56
CA VAL A 198 6.11 -20.78 -9.93
C VAL A 198 5.95 -19.42 -10.58
N GLY A 199 7.02 -18.77 -10.95
CA GLY A 199 7.01 -17.42 -11.46
C GLY A 199 7.76 -16.45 -10.55
N ARG A 200 7.36 -15.21 -10.54
CA ARG A 200 8.04 -14.15 -9.75
C ARG A 200 7.57 -14.05 -8.30
N THR A 201 6.44 -14.62 -7.96
CA THR A 201 5.86 -14.58 -6.61
C THR A 201 5.44 -15.98 -6.20
N ALA A 202 5.80 -16.37 -5.00
CA ALA A 202 5.39 -17.63 -4.37
C ALA A 202 4.78 -17.37 -2.99
N SER A 203 3.83 -18.20 -2.60
CA SER A 203 3.30 -18.23 -1.23
C SER A 203 3.94 -19.36 -0.45
N LEU A 204 4.48 -19.06 0.72
CA LEU A 204 5.15 -19.98 1.63
C LEU A 204 4.35 -20.07 2.92
N VAL A 205 4.08 -21.30 3.37
CA VAL A 205 3.47 -21.56 4.68
C VAL A 205 4.50 -22.19 5.60
N PRO A 206 5.01 -21.51 6.62
CA PRO A 206 5.86 -22.13 7.64
C PRO A 206 5.02 -23.06 8.51
N VAL A 207 5.31 -24.37 8.48
CA VAL A 207 4.53 -25.37 9.23
C VAL A 207 5.24 -25.84 10.49
N ILE A 208 6.56 -25.97 10.49
CA ILE A 208 7.32 -26.50 11.64
C ILE A 208 8.65 -25.75 11.73
N GLN A 209 9.03 -25.39 12.95
CA GLN A 209 10.35 -24.84 13.24
C GLN A 209 11.45 -25.91 13.04
N GLY A 210 12.58 -25.53 12.43
CA GLY A 210 13.75 -26.40 12.28
C GLY A 210 13.83 -27.20 10.98
N GLY A 211 12.92 -26.97 10.02
CA GLY A 211 12.97 -27.60 8.70
C GLY A 211 13.73 -26.79 7.65
N LYS A 212 14.09 -27.41 6.55
CA LYS A 212 14.69 -26.76 5.38
C LYS A 212 13.62 -26.62 4.29
N ASN A 213 13.17 -25.38 4.06
CA ASN A 213 12.46 -25.08 2.83
C ASN A 213 13.47 -24.62 1.81
N ALA A 214 13.46 -25.25 0.67
CA ALA A 214 14.27 -24.82 -0.44
C ALA A 214 13.38 -24.21 -1.51
N TYR A 215 13.66 -22.97 -1.86
CA TYR A 215 13.26 -22.41 -3.14
C TYR A 215 14.50 -21.97 -3.89
N ARG A 216 14.42 -22.04 -5.20
CA ARG A 216 15.49 -21.61 -6.08
C ARG A 216 15.06 -20.38 -6.84
N VAL A 217 15.98 -19.46 -7.03
CA VAL A 217 15.79 -18.30 -7.90
C VAL A 217 16.80 -18.42 -9.03
N THR A 218 16.31 -18.51 -10.26
CA THR A 218 17.15 -18.37 -11.45
C THR A 218 17.21 -16.91 -11.86
N THR A 219 18.39 -16.36 -11.97
CA THR A 219 18.68 -15.04 -12.51
C THR A 219 19.52 -15.16 -13.76
N ASP A 220 19.70 -14.06 -14.51
CA ASP A 220 20.57 -14.02 -15.69
C ASP A 220 22.03 -14.40 -15.37
N ASP A 221 22.45 -14.22 -14.11
CA ASP A 221 23.78 -14.59 -13.61
C ASP A 221 23.89 -16.06 -13.13
N GLY A 222 22.85 -16.85 -13.31
CA GLY A 222 22.81 -18.26 -12.93
C GLY A 222 21.86 -18.56 -11.78
N PHE A 223 22.16 -19.64 -11.06
CA PHE A 223 21.26 -20.29 -10.13
C PHE A 223 21.64 -20.03 -8.67
N LYS A 224 20.75 -19.49 -7.89
CA LYS A 224 20.94 -19.32 -6.44
C LYS A 224 19.88 -20.11 -5.67
N ALA A 225 20.33 -21.06 -4.85
CA ALA A 225 19.46 -21.73 -3.90
C ALA A 225 19.27 -20.85 -2.66
N HIS A 226 18.04 -20.62 -2.28
CA HIS A 226 17.71 -19.98 -1.01
C HIS A 226 17.04 -21.01 -0.10
N SER A 227 17.59 -21.18 1.09
CA SER A 227 16.90 -21.87 2.16
C SER A 227 16.33 -20.83 3.12
N VAL A 228 15.06 -20.96 3.47
CA VAL A 228 14.52 -20.25 4.63
C VAL A 228 14.98 -21.04 5.85
N ALA A 229 16.12 -20.65 6.42
CA ALA A 229 16.70 -21.31 7.57
C ALA A 229 15.71 -21.33 8.74
N GLY A 230 15.48 -22.48 9.32
CA GLY A 230 14.71 -22.66 10.54
C GLY A 230 13.22 -22.94 10.36
N THR A 231 12.69 -23.03 9.13
CA THR A 231 11.27 -23.35 8.91
C THR A 231 11.10 -24.52 7.97
N LYS A 232 10.27 -25.50 8.34
CA LYS A 232 9.63 -26.41 7.39
C LYS A 232 8.38 -25.71 6.87
N GLY A 233 8.27 -25.52 5.57
CA GLY A 233 7.11 -24.89 4.98
C GLY A 233 6.52 -25.72 3.86
N TRP A 234 5.23 -25.58 3.70
CA TRP A 234 4.54 -25.99 2.49
C TRP A 234 4.61 -24.86 1.48
N LEU A 235 4.89 -25.25 0.25
CA LEU A 235 4.96 -24.31 -0.84
C LEU A 235 3.63 -24.37 -1.59
N TRP A 236 2.91 -23.25 -1.61
CA TRP A 236 1.71 -23.11 -2.42
C TRP A 236 2.04 -22.30 -3.69
N LYS A 237 1.36 -22.69 -4.77
CA LYS A 237 1.38 -21.88 -5.99
C LYS A 237 0.67 -20.56 -5.78
#